data_e52b28089df6fb397d012f72b363156a
#
_entry.id   e52b28089df6fb397d012f72b363156a
#
_cell.length_a   1.000
_cell.length_b   1.000
_cell.length_c   1.000
_cell.angle_alpha   90.00
_cell.angle_beta   90.00
_cell.angle_gamma   90.00
#
_symmetry.space_group_name_H-M   'P 1'
#
loop_
_entity.id
_entity.type
_entity.pdbx_description
1 polymer ?
#
loop_
_entity_poly.entity_id
_entity_poly.type
_entity_poly.pdbx_seq_one_letter_code
_entity_poly.pdbx_strand_id
1 'polypeptide(L)'
;MKSTLLEYLICPSCRSNLNLKIKSKIKNEIIEGTLICTNCSDKFKISKGIPRFVVDITKDFVRTEMAFSAKWKNHHQNHHEKDWIEWQKKWFIDRFDWKSINLFNKFLKSKKFVLD
;
A
#
# COMPACT_ATOMS: atom_id res chain seq x y z
N MET A 1 0.82 -8.56 6.54
CA MET A 1 0.91 -7.36 7.40
C MET A 1 1.76 -7.66 8.63
N LYS A 2 2.74 -6.83 8.95
CA LYS A 2 3.46 -6.92 10.25
C LYS A 2 2.62 -6.31 11.36
N SER A 3 2.67 -6.87 12.58
CA SER A 3 1.92 -6.34 13.73
C SER A 3 2.33 -4.91 14.11
N THR A 4 3.60 -4.53 13.87
CA THR A 4 4.09 -3.15 14.10
C THR A 4 3.37 -2.10 13.25
N LEU A 5 2.75 -2.49 12.12
CA LEU A 5 1.96 -1.57 11.30
C LEU A 5 0.73 -1.04 12.05
N LEU A 6 0.23 -1.80 13.03
CA LEU A 6 -0.95 -1.39 13.83
C LEU A 6 -0.74 -0.06 14.59
N GLU A 7 0.50 0.25 14.95
CA GLU A 7 0.86 1.50 15.64
C GLU A 7 0.62 2.75 14.79
N TYR A 8 0.54 2.58 13.47
CA TYR A 8 0.36 3.66 12.47
C TYR A 8 -1.03 3.68 11.86
N LEU A 9 -1.87 2.69 12.17
CA LEU A 9 -3.21 2.58 11.61
C LEU A 9 -4.25 3.12 12.58
N ILE A 10 -5.17 3.92 12.07
CA ILE A 10 -6.32 4.44 12.78
C ILE A 10 -7.61 4.13 12.03
N CYS A 11 -8.72 4.17 12.71
CA CYS A 11 -10.04 4.03 12.08
C CYS A 11 -10.32 5.18 11.11
N PRO A 12 -10.65 4.93 9.83
CA PRO A 12 -10.94 6.01 8.87
C PRO A 12 -12.21 6.79 9.22
N SER A 13 -13.19 6.15 9.90
CA SER A 13 -14.47 6.78 10.24
C SER A 13 -14.37 7.72 11.44
N CYS A 14 -13.67 7.32 12.51
CA CYS A 14 -13.65 8.07 13.77
C CYS A 14 -12.25 8.38 14.31
N ARG A 15 -11.19 7.98 13.60
CA ARG A 15 -9.76 8.20 13.94
C ARG A 15 -9.30 7.57 15.25
N SER A 16 -10.10 6.68 15.84
CA SER A 16 -9.73 5.93 17.06
C SER A 16 -8.82 4.76 16.74
N ASN A 17 -8.20 4.20 17.75
CA ASN A 17 -7.30 3.06 17.63
C ASN A 17 -8.02 1.80 17.13
N LEU A 18 -7.24 0.88 16.60
CA LEU A 18 -7.73 -0.39 16.07
C LEU A 18 -7.20 -1.56 16.91
N ASN A 19 -8.08 -2.48 17.25
CA ASN A 19 -7.72 -3.77 17.84
C ASN A 19 -7.56 -4.81 16.72
N LEU A 20 -6.58 -5.69 16.87
CA LEU A 20 -6.24 -6.71 15.89
C LEU A 20 -6.72 -8.08 16.34
N LYS A 21 -7.58 -8.73 15.55
CA LYS A 21 -7.96 -10.14 15.70
C LYS A 21 -7.32 -10.96 14.58
N ILE A 22 -6.32 -11.77 14.91
CA ILE A 22 -5.57 -12.59 13.95
C ILE A 22 -6.36 -13.87 13.68
N LYS A 23 -6.50 -14.24 12.39
CA LYS A 23 -7.06 -15.52 11.93
C LYS A 23 -5.95 -16.46 11.44
N SER A 24 -5.00 -15.95 10.67
CA SER A 24 -3.83 -16.73 10.25
C SER A 24 -2.57 -15.87 10.16
N LYS A 25 -1.42 -16.50 10.42
CA LYS A 25 -0.10 -15.87 10.45
C LYS A 25 0.91 -16.80 9.82
N ILE A 26 1.84 -16.25 9.01
CA ILE A 26 2.98 -16.98 8.46
C ILE A 26 4.24 -16.26 8.93
N LYS A 27 5.09 -16.95 9.70
CA LYS A 27 6.25 -16.35 10.39
C LYS A 27 5.79 -15.14 11.22
N ASN A 28 6.32 -13.95 10.92
CA ASN A 28 5.99 -12.70 11.59
C ASN A 28 4.93 -11.84 10.84
N GLU A 29 4.28 -12.41 9.81
CA GLU A 29 3.31 -11.70 9.00
C GLU A 29 1.90 -12.23 9.18
N ILE A 30 0.96 -11.33 9.48
CA ILE A 30 -0.46 -11.60 9.56
C ILE A 30 -0.99 -11.67 8.14
N ILE A 31 -1.52 -12.82 7.75
CA ILE A 31 -2.06 -13.06 6.40
C ILE A 31 -3.56 -12.80 6.38
N GLU A 32 -4.29 -13.35 7.35
CA GLU A 32 -5.73 -13.14 7.49
C GLU A 32 -6.05 -12.66 8.91
N GLY A 33 -6.99 -11.73 9.00
CA GLY A 33 -7.43 -11.18 10.28
C GLY A 33 -8.50 -10.11 10.12
N THR A 34 -8.77 -9.42 11.22
CA THR A 34 -9.74 -8.32 11.26
C THR A 34 -9.19 -7.23 12.19
N LEU A 35 -9.22 -6.00 11.72
CA LEU A 35 -9.05 -4.82 12.55
C LEU A 35 -10.42 -4.36 13.02
N ILE A 36 -10.56 -4.06 14.31
CA ILE A 36 -11.83 -3.65 14.93
C ILE A 36 -11.59 -2.31 15.61
N CYS A 37 -12.38 -1.31 15.27
CA CYS A 37 -12.29 -0.01 15.90
C CYS A 37 -12.69 -0.09 17.38
N THR A 38 -11.93 0.58 18.25
CA THR A 38 -12.19 0.61 19.69
C THR A 38 -13.36 1.50 20.08
N ASN A 39 -13.80 2.39 19.18
CA ASN A 39 -14.87 3.36 19.45
C ASN A 39 -16.14 3.08 18.64
N CYS A 40 -16.08 3.09 17.31
CA CYS A 40 -17.26 2.89 16.46
C CYS A 40 -17.56 1.42 16.13
N SER A 41 -16.71 0.50 16.55
CA SER A 41 -16.84 -0.94 16.30
C SER A 41 -16.78 -1.35 14.81
N ASP A 42 -16.41 -0.46 13.90
CA ASP A 42 -16.17 -0.77 12.50
C ASP A 42 -15.12 -1.87 12.35
N LYS A 43 -15.33 -2.72 11.35
CA LYS A 43 -14.49 -3.90 11.10
C LYS A 43 -13.86 -3.83 9.73
N PHE A 44 -12.54 -3.98 9.68
CA PHE A 44 -11.78 -3.96 8.44
C PHE A 44 -11.04 -5.28 8.27
N LYS A 45 -11.26 -5.95 7.15
CA LYS A 45 -10.67 -7.26 6.86
C LYS A 45 -9.19 -7.12 6.49
N ILE A 46 -8.35 -8.00 7.04
CA ILE A 46 -7.00 -8.25 6.52
C ILE A 46 -7.08 -9.48 5.63
N SER A 47 -6.67 -9.34 4.37
CA SER A 47 -6.64 -10.43 3.40
C SER A 47 -5.33 -10.42 2.64
N LYS A 48 -4.67 -11.59 2.55
CA LYS A 48 -3.35 -11.75 1.95
C LYS A 48 -2.30 -10.77 2.51
N GLY A 49 -2.40 -10.50 3.81
CA GLY A 49 -1.49 -9.58 4.51
C GLY A 49 -1.77 -8.09 4.30
N ILE A 50 -2.86 -7.73 3.62
CA ILE A 50 -3.22 -6.34 3.31
C ILE A 50 -4.49 -5.94 4.07
N PRO A 51 -4.46 -4.91 4.93
CA PRO A 51 -5.65 -4.38 5.56
C PRO A 51 -6.52 -3.62 4.53
N ARG A 52 -7.83 -3.89 4.55
CA ARG A 52 -8.81 -3.34 3.61
C ARG A 52 -9.72 -2.37 4.34
N PHE A 53 -9.54 -1.08 4.10
CA PHE A 53 -10.32 -0.01 4.73
C PHE A 53 -11.50 0.48 3.86
N VAL A 54 -11.67 -0.08 2.66
CA VAL A 54 -12.79 0.26 1.78
C VAL A 54 -14.03 -0.45 2.30
N VAL A 55 -15.03 0.31 2.76
CA VAL A 55 -16.24 -0.20 3.42
C VAL A 55 -17.40 -0.31 2.44
N ASP A 56 -17.54 0.66 1.52
CA ASP A 56 -18.60 0.69 0.52
C ASP A 56 -18.05 0.58 -0.90
N ILE A 57 -18.17 -0.60 -1.47
CA ILE A 57 -17.80 -0.84 -2.87
C ILE A 57 -19.04 -0.65 -3.72
N THR A 58 -19.21 0.54 -4.28
CA THR A 58 -20.25 0.80 -5.28
C THR A 58 -19.91 0.11 -6.61
N LYS A 59 -20.95 -0.15 -7.44
CA LYS A 59 -20.73 -0.75 -8.78
C LYS A 59 -19.78 0.10 -9.64
N ASP A 60 -19.85 1.42 -9.50
CA ASP A 60 -18.97 2.34 -10.24
C ASP A 60 -17.53 2.28 -9.77
N PHE A 61 -17.29 2.09 -8.47
CA PHE A 61 -15.94 1.84 -7.93
C PHE A 61 -15.34 0.55 -8.51
N VAL A 62 -16.11 -0.55 -8.54
CA VAL A 62 -15.66 -1.81 -9.13
C VAL A 62 -15.32 -1.66 -10.61
N ARG A 63 -16.15 -0.95 -11.39
CA ARG A 63 -15.86 -0.68 -12.81
C ARG A 63 -14.58 0.11 -13.01
N THR A 64 -14.37 1.14 -12.20
CA THR A 64 -13.15 1.97 -12.23
C THR A 64 -11.92 1.13 -11.87
N GLU A 65 -11.98 0.34 -10.80
CA GLU A 65 -10.90 -0.55 -10.38
C GLU A 65 -10.55 -1.58 -11.48
N MET A 66 -11.55 -2.19 -12.10
CA MET A 66 -11.34 -3.14 -13.21
C MET A 66 -10.68 -2.49 -14.42
N ALA A 67 -11.10 -1.27 -14.80
CA ALA A 67 -10.50 -0.53 -15.90
C ALA A 67 -9.03 -0.17 -15.63
N PHE A 68 -8.72 0.32 -14.43
CA PHE A 68 -7.35 0.59 -14.01
C PHE A 68 -6.50 -0.68 -13.96
N SER A 69 -7.01 -1.76 -13.38
CA SER A 69 -6.31 -3.05 -13.29
C SER A 69 -6.00 -3.62 -14.68
N ALA A 70 -6.92 -3.53 -15.62
CA ALA A 70 -6.70 -3.95 -17.01
C ALA A 70 -5.63 -3.10 -17.69
N LYS A 71 -5.67 -1.77 -17.51
CA LYS A 71 -4.67 -0.83 -18.04
C LYS A 71 -3.27 -1.17 -17.52
N TRP A 72 -3.12 -1.39 -16.22
CA TRP A 72 -1.82 -1.72 -15.62
C TRP A 72 -1.29 -3.09 -16.05
N LYS A 73 -2.16 -4.10 -16.17
CA LYS A 73 -1.77 -5.41 -16.71
C LYS A 73 -1.23 -5.29 -18.14
N ASN A 74 -1.94 -4.58 -19.01
CA ASN A 74 -1.51 -4.36 -20.38
C ASN A 74 -0.20 -3.57 -20.45
N HIS A 75 -0.02 -2.60 -19.56
CA HIS A 75 1.19 -1.80 -19.48
C HIS A 75 2.41 -2.66 -19.12
N HIS A 76 2.30 -3.53 -18.11
CA HIS A 76 3.37 -4.44 -17.71
C HIS A 76 3.71 -5.50 -18.78
N GLN A 77 2.72 -5.93 -19.57
CA GLN A 77 2.94 -6.93 -20.63
C GLN A 77 3.61 -6.37 -21.88
N ASN A 78 3.45 -5.07 -22.16
CA ASN A 78 3.87 -4.44 -23.43
C ASN A 78 5.13 -3.58 -23.32
N HIS A 79 5.67 -3.36 -22.14
CA HIS A 79 6.91 -2.60 -21.95
C HIS A 79 8.06 -3.52 -21.55
N HIS A 80 9.19 -3.40 -22.21
CA HIS A 80 10.44 -4.02 -21.78
C HIS A 80 10.79 -3.48 -20.38
N GLU A 81 10.71 -4.33 -19.40
CA GLU A 81 10.79 -3.97 -17.97
C GLU A 81 12.04 -3.13 -17.63
N LYS A 82 13.17 -3.42 -18.29
CA LYS A 82 14.42 -2.67 -18.10
C LYS A 82 14.34 -1.23 -18.58
N ASP A 83 13.84 -1.01 -19.80
CA ASP A 83 13.74 0.34 -20.41
C ASP A 83 12.76 1.21 -19.63
N TRP A 84 11.67 0.61 -19.13
CA TRP A 84 10.71 1.29 -18.28
C TRP A 84 11.28 1.72 -16.94
N ILE A 85 12.03 0.83 -16.27
CA ILE A 85 12.69 1.14 -15.00
C ILE A 85 13.71 2.27 -15.16
N GLU A 86 14.52 2.22 -16.21
CA GLU A 86 15.50 3.28 -16.49
C GLU A 86 14.82 4.62 -16.81
N TRP A 87 13.76 4.60 -17.59
CA TRP A 87 12.96 5.79 -17.86
C TRP A 87 12.34 6.36 -16.56
N GLN A 88 11.76 5.53 -15.70
CA GLN A 88 11.20 5.96 -14.42
C GLN A 88 12.26 6.59 -13.51
N LYS A 89 13.44 5.97 -13.40
CA LYS A 89 14.55 6.52 -12.62
C LYS A 89 14.95 7.91 -13.14
N LYS A 90 15.12 8.05 -14.44
CA LYS A 90 15.46 9.34 -15.05
C LYS A 90 14.37 10.38 -14.80
N TRP A 91 13.11 10.03 -15.09
CA TRP A 91 11.96 10.90 -14.86
C TRP A 91 11.90 11.36 -13.39
N PHE A 92 12.13 10.46 -12.43
CA PHE A 92 12.10 10.78 -11.00
C PHE A 92 13.23 11.73 -10.61
N ILE A 93 14.44 11.47 -11.10
CA ILE A 93 15.61 12.33 -10.87
C ILE A 93 15.37 13.74 -11.41
N ASP A 94 14.90 13.84 -12.65
CA ASP A 94 14.65 15.13 -13.31
C ASP A 94 13.51 15.91 -12.63
N ARG A 95 12.43 15.23 -12.26
CA ARG A 95 11.24 15.86 -11.67
C ARG A 95 11.49 16.44 -10.27
N PHE A 96 12.31 15.80 -9.48
CA PHE A 96 12.60 16.21 -8.10
C PHE A 96 13.98 16.85 -7.94
N ASP A 97 14.62 17.24 -9.05
CA ASP A 97 15.92 17.92 -9.09
C ASP A 97 17.02 17.20 -8.30
N TRP A 98 17.04 15.87 -8.35
CA TRP A 98 18.11 15.09 -7.77
C TRP A 98 19.33 15.11 -8.67
N LYS A 99 20.49 15.48 -8.14
CA LYS A 99 21.75 15.50 -8.90
C LYS A 99 22.23 14.12 -9.36
N SER A 100 21.81 13.06 -8.68
CA SER A 100 22.09 11.68 -9.08
C SER A 100 21.22 10.66 -8.32
N ILE A 101 21.08 9.47 -8.91
CA ILE A 101 20.37 8.33 -8.27
C ILE A 101 21.07 7.90 -6.96
N ASN A 102 22.39 8.04 -6.86
CA ASN A 102 23.13 7.68 -5.66
C ASN A 102 22.80 8.60 -4.47
N LEU A 103 22.65 9.90 -4.72
CA LEU A 103 22.22 10.87 -3.70
C LEU A 103 20.79 10.58 -3.25
N PHE A 104 19.89 10.28 -4.18
CA PHE A 104 18.54 9.89 -3.87
C PHE A 104 18.50 8.60 -3.01
N ASN A 105 19.25 7.56 -3.39
CA ASN A 105 19.35 6.34 -2.62
C ASN A 105 19.92 6.57 -1.20
N LYS A 106 20.92 7.45 -1.06
CA LYS A 106 21.46 7.85 0.25
C LYS A 106 20.39 8.55 1.09
N PHE A 107 19.61 9.43 0.49
CA PHE A 107 18.47 10.09 1.14
C PHE A 107 17.42 9.07 1.61
N LEU A 108 16.99 8.13 0.76
CA LEU A 108 16.01 7.11 1.14
C LEU A 108 16.50 6.23 2.31
N LYS A 109 17.78 5.81 2.27
CA LYS A 109 18.39 5.03 3.36
C LYS A 109 18.44 5.78 4.69
N SER A 110 18.40 7.12 4.69
CA SER A 110 18.34 7.94 5.89
C SER A 110 16.94 8.02 6.51
N LYS A 111 15.90 7.56 5.79
CA LYS A 111 14.51 7.64 6.25
C LYS A 111 14.09 6.36 6.97
N LYS A 112 13.44 6.53 8.11
CA LYS A 112 12.86 5.40 8.88
C LYS A 112 11.62 4.84 8.19
N PHE A 113 10.84 5.71 7.55
CA PHE A 113 9.62 5.37 6.83
C PHE A 113 9.59 6.07 5.48
N VAL A 114 9.09 5.38 4.48
CA VAL A 114 8.80 5.92 3.15
C VAL A 114 7.37 5.50 2.82
N LEU A 115 6.54 6.45 2.42
CA LEU A 115 5.19 6.22 1.91
C LEU A 115 5.23 6.36 0.39
N ASP A 116 4.77 5.30 -0.29
CA ASP A 116 4.61 5.24 -1.75
C ASP A 116 3.11 5.32 -2.11
#